data_91d823a0e8e59f5908d81cc6e02ea3fa
#
_entry.id   91d823a0e8e59f5908d81cc6e02ea3fa
#
_cell.length_a   1.000
_cell.length_b   1.000
_cell.length_c   1.000
_cell.angle_alpha   90.00
_cell.angle_beta   90.00
_cell.angle_gamma   90.00
#
_symmetry.space_group_name_H-M   'P 1'
#
loop_
_entity.id
_entity.type
_entity.pdbx_description
1 polymer ?
#
loop_
_entity_poly.entity_id
_entity_poly.type
_entity_poly.pdbx_seq_one_letter_code
_entity_poly.pdbx_strand_id
1 'polypeptide(L)'
;TLELESEPMTKHLQENAYIQMLLYARINRASVANMVAWAEKADLDNLVANWNVERLVVQQGDDSATPPIPTIMESDAALRERALLAWDALSVAGPREAYRYHARTADGAVMDAEPTSPSPGVVDVYILAATGDGTPSAELLTKVADYLTDEDRVPLTDNVHVKAAQVLPYTLAIRLFIPAAGPSAATITAEAERRLLEVINPRRRIGVEVPRSLLESALHAPGVRKVELTDWADITPAKHQAAWCSRYTIEQVIQ
;
A
#
# COMPACT_ATOMS: atom_id res chain seq x y z
N THR A 1 -53.77 14.14 1.61
CA THR A 1 -53.79 12.67 1.46
C THR A 1 -52.40 12.08 1.39
N LEU A 2 -51.41 12.74 0.77
CA LEU A 2 -50.03 12.27 0.69
C LEU A 2 -49.23 12.41 2.01
N GLU A 3 -49.81 13.01 3.04
CA GLU A 3 -49.17 13.17 4.36
C GLU A 3 -49.32 11.93 5.27
N LEU A 4 -50.19 10.97 4.90
CA LEU A 4 -50.38 9.73 5.66
C LEU A 4 -49.48 8.61 5.11
N GLU A 5 -48.56 8.13 5.92
CA GLU A 5 -47.67 6.99 5.55
C GLU A 5 -48.43 5.69 5.25
N SER A 6 -49.66 5.55 5.76
CA SER A 6 -50.53 4.39 5.51
C SER A 6 -51.29 4.46 4.18
N GLU A 7 -51.27 5.60 3.51
CA GLU A 7 -51.94 5.78 2.22
C GLU A 7 -51.31 4.92 1.13
N PRO A 8 -52.05 4.05 0.42
CA PRO A 8 -51.49 3.17 -0.62
C PRO A 8 -50.69 3.94 -1.70
N MET A 9 -51.16 5.12 -2.10
CA MET A 9 -50.46 5.95 -3.08
C MET A 9 -49.13 6.47 -2.55
N THR A 10 -49.04 6.86 -1.27
CA THR A 10 -47.82 7.29 -0.62
C THR A 10 -46.80 6.13 -0.58
N LYS A 11 -47.24 4.93 -0.22
CA LYS A 11 -46.37 3.75 -0.25
C LYS A 11 -45.84 3.43 -1.64
N HIS A 12 -46.71 3.53 -2.64
CA HIS A 12 -46.31 3.27 -4.03
C HIS A 12 -45.26 4.30 -4.55
N LEU A 13 -45.44 5.57 -4.18
CA LEU A 13 -44.44 6.62 -4.49
C LEU A 13 -43.12 6.40 -3.75
N GLN A 14 -43.16 5.97 -2.48
CA GLN A 14 -41.95 5.64 -1.70
C GLN A 14 -41.21 4.45 -2.32
N GLU A 15 -41.92 3.40 -2.73
CA GLU A 15 -41.35 2.25 -3.40
C GLU A 15 -40.69 2.64 -4.72
N ASN A 16 -41.36 3.42 -5.56
CA ASN A 16 -40.78 3.93 -6.80
C ASN A 16 -39.53 4.80 -6.56
N ALA A 17 -39.60 5.71 -5.57
CA ALA A 17 -38.45 6.53 -5.20
C ALA A 17 -37.24 5.68 -4.71
N TYR A 18 -37.52 4.63 -3.93
CA TYR A 18 -36.49 3.69 -3.48
C TYR A 18 -35.84 2.94 -4.65
N ILE A 19 -36.66 2.43 -5.60
CA ILE A 19 -36.14 1.76 -6.80
C ILE A 19 -35.29 2.73 -7.64
N GLN A 20 -35.74 3.98 -7.83
CA GLN A 20 -34.94 5.00 -8.52
C GLN A 20 -33.63 5.28 -7.81
N MET A 21 -33.63 5.38 -6.48
CA MET A 21 -32.42 5.58 -5.68
C MET A 21 -31.45 4.43 -5.86
N LEU A 22 -31.93 3.17 -5.88
CA LEU A 22 -31.08 1.99 -6.15
C LEU A 22 -30.51 2.02 -7.56
N LEU A 23 -31.28 2.42 -8.57
CA LEU A 23 -30.80 2.55 -9.95
C LEU A 23 -29.71 3.62 -10.07
N TYR A 24 -29.91 4.80 -9.47
CA TYR A 24 -28.88 5.84 -9.45
C TYR A 24 -27.62 5.40 -8.73
N ALA A 25 -27.76 4.71 -7.57
CA ALA A 25 -26.61 4.16 -6.85
C ALA A 25 -25.85 3.14 -7.72
N ARG A 26 -26.56 2.28 -8.46
CA ARG A 26 -25.95 1.32 -9.39
C ARG A 26 -25.25 2.00 -10.56
N ILE A 27 -25.84 3.02 -11.16
CA ILE A 27 -25.22 3.80 -12.26
C ILE A 27 -23.95 4.48 -11.76
N ASN A 28 -24.01 5.14 -10.60
CA ASN A 28 -22.84 5.79 -10.01
C ASN A 28 -21.72 4.78 -9.71
N ARG A 29 -22.06 3.62 -9.14
CA ARG A 29 -21.10 2.56 -8.88
C ARG A 29 -20.49 2.01 -10.18
N ALA A 30 -21.29 1.79 -11.21
CA ALA A 30 -20.78 1.34 -12.51
C ALA A 30 -19.83 2.36 -13.16
N SER A 31 -20.10 3.66 -12.99
CA SER A 31 -19.20 4.71 -13.47
C SER A 31 -17.86 4.69 -12.74
N VAL A 32 -17.88 4.55 -11.42
CA VAL A 32 -16.67 4.47 -10.57
C VAL A 32 -15.87 3.20 -10.87
N ALA A 33 -16.55 2.07 -11.10
CA ALA A 33 -15.92 0.79 -11.44
C ALA A 33 -15.08 0.82 -12.74
N ASN A 34 -15.37 1.77 -13.64
CA ASN A 34 -14.59 1.97 -14.87
C ASN A 34 -13.42 2.94 -14.73
N MET A 35 -13.16 3.45 -13.53
CA MET A 35 -12.05 4.39 -13.27
C MET A 35 -10.95 3.68 -12.49
N VAL A 36 -9.76 3.54 -13.06
CA VAL A 36 -8.61 2.88 -12.42
C VAL A 36 -8.31 3.43 -11.02
N ALA A 37 -8.49 4.74 -10.82
CA ALA A 37 -8.27 5.37 -9.53
C ALA A 37 -9.21 4.88 -8.41
N TRP A 38 -10.40 4.39 -8.76
CA TRP A 38 -11.48 4.09 -7.82
C TRP A 38 -11.97 2.64 -7.89
N ALA A 39 -11.67 1.92 -8.99
CA ALA A 39 -12.07 0.53 -9.14
C ALA A 39 -11.42 -0.35 -8.06
N GLU A 40 -12.16 -1.33 -7.57
CA GLU A 40 -11.75 -2.23 -6.50
C GLU A 40 -11.96 -3.69 -6.91
N LYS A 41 -11.15 -4.60 -6.35
CA LYS A 41 -11.31 -6.05 -6.50
C LYS A 41 -11.43 -6.45 -7.98
N ALA A 42 -12.47 -7.23 -8.31
CA ALA A 42 -12.68 -7.75 -9.66
C ALA A 42 -12.88 -6.66 -10.74
N ASP A 43 -13.43 -5.50 -10.37
CA ASP A 43 -13.57 -4.39 -11.31
C ASP A 43 -12.19 -3.85 -11.71
N LEU A 44 -11.27 -3.72 -10.73
CA LEU A 44 -9.89 -3.32 -10.99
C LEU A 44 -9.16 -4.40 -11.81
N ASP A 45 -9.31 -5.68 -11.46
CA ASP A 45 -8.68 -6.80 -12.18
C ASP A 45 -9.09 -6.80 -13.66
N ASN A 46 -10.38 -6.59 -13.94
CA ASN A 46 -10.90 -6.49 -15.31
C ASN A 46 -10.34 -5.28 -16.07
N LEU A 47 -10.16 -4.14 -15.40
CA LEU A 47 -9.60 -2.96 -16.05
C LEU A 47 -8.14 -3.15 -16.43
N VAL A 48 -7.32 -3.65 -15.49
CA VAL A 48 -5.87 -3.80 -15.71
C VAL A 48 -5.53 -4.97 -16.64
N ALA A 49 -6.42 -5.95 -16.77
CA ALA A 49 -6.29 -7.02 -17.75
C ALA A 49 -6.19 -6.51 -19.20
N ASN A 50 -6.80 -5.35 -19.51
CA ASN A 50 -6.64 -4.68 -20.81
C ASN A 50 -5.20 -4.22 -21.09
N TRP A 51 -4.36 -4.13 -20.06
CA TRP A 51 -2.93 -3.78 -20.16
C TRP A 51 -2.03 -5.00 -19.95
N ASN A 52 -2.62 -6.19 -20.00
CA ASN A 52 -1.90 -7.45 -19.78
C ASN A 52 -1.27 -7.55 -18.38
N VAL A 53 -1.95 -6.97 -17.39
CA VAL A 53 -1.54 -6.98 -15.98
C VAL A 53 -2.53 -7.82 -15.19
N GLU A 54 -2.01 -8.82 -14.46
CA GLU A 54 -2.79 -9.71 -13.62
C GLU A 54 -2.41 -9.51 -12.14
N ARG A 55 -3.35 -9.78 -11.23
CA ARG A 55 -3.10 -9.73 -9.78
C ARG A 55 -2.18 -10.87 -9.37
N LEU A 56 -1.09 -10.54 -8.69
CA LEU A 56 -0.08 -11.51 -8.27
C LEU A 56 -0.43 -12.15 -6.92
N VAL A 57 0.12 -13.35 -6.70
CA VAL A 57 0.13 -14.00 -5.39
C VAL A 57 1.33 -13.46 -4.61
N VAL A 58 1.08 -12.87 -3.43
CA VAL A 58 2.12 -12.36 -2.52
C VAL A 58 2.66 -13.48 -1.63
N GLN A 59 1.76 -14.32 -1.14
CA GLN A 59 2.09 -15.49 -0.32
C GLN A 59 1.16 -16.64 -0.67
N GLN A 60 1.75 -17.77 -1.03
CA GLN A 60 0.99 -18.99 -1.27
C GLN A 60 0.39 -19.52 0.04
N GLY A 61 -0.87 -19.89 -0.01
CA GLY A 61 -1.54 -20.54 1.11
C GLY A 61 -1.08 -21.99 1.32
N ASP A 62 -1.38 -22.53 2.49
CA ASP A 62 -1.15 -23.93 2.83
C ASP A 62 -2.39 -24.49 3.53
N ASP A 63 -3.17 -25.25 2.78
CA ASP A 63 -4.40 -25.91 3.27
C ASP A 63 -4.09 -27.10 4.20
N SER A 64 -2.85 -27.59 4.21
CA SER A 64 -2.40 -28.68 5.07
C SER A 64 -2.00 -28.21 6.48
N ALA A 65 -1.75 -26.92 6.66
CA ALA A 65 -1.42 -26.33 7.95
C ALA A 65 -2.65 -26.33 8.91
N THR A 66 -2.39 -26.31 10.21
CA THR A 66 -3.45 -26.23 11.23
C THR A 66 -3.21 -25.04 12.16
N PRO A 67 -4.03 -23.95 12.07
CA PRO A 67 -5.11 -23.72 11.12
C PRO A 67 -4.61 -23.50 9.67
N PRO A 68 -5.44 -23.74 8.64
CA PRO A 68 -5.07 -23.49 7.26
C PRO A 68 -4.60 -22.05 7.02
N ILE A 69 -3.55 -21.87 6.24
CA ILE A 69 -3.00 -20.57 5.89
C ILE A 69 -3.62 -20.13 4.55
N PRO A 70 -4.37 -19.02 4.50
CA PRO A 70 -4.96 -18.55 3.27
C PRO A 70 -3.91 -17.97 2.31
N THR A 71 -4.15 -18.10 1.01
CA THR A 71 -3.37 -17.40 -0.01
C THR A 71 -3.57 -15.88 0.11
N ILE A 72 -2.49 -15.13 0.14
CA ILE A 72 -2.50 -13.67 0.16
C ILE A 72 -2.24 -13.16 -1.25
N MET A 73 -3.23 -12.45 -1.80
CA MET A 73 -3.13 -11.80 -3.11
C MET A 73 -2.62 -10.36 -2.98
N GLU A 74 -2.08 -9.84 -4.06
CA GLU A 74 -1.71 -8.43 -4.20
C GLU A 74 -2.89 -7.51 -3.86
N SER A 75 -2.67 -6.44 -3.09
CA SER A 75 -3.71 -5.48 -2.73
C SER A 75 -4.13 -4.63 -3.94
N ASP A 76 -5.34 -4.06 -3.90
CA ASP A 76 -5.80 -3.14 -4.96
C ASP A 76 -4.86 -1.94 -5.14
N ALA A 77 -4.29 -1.43 -4.06
CA ALA A 77 -3.33 -0.32 -4.11
C ALA A 77 -2.03 -0.71 -4.83
N ALA A 78 -1.48 -1.90 -4.53
CA ALA A 78 -0.25 -2.39 -5.15
C ALA A 78 -0.47 -2.74 -6.61
N LEU A 79 -1.58 -3.40 -6.95
CA LEU A 79 -1.96 -3.73 -8.32
C LEU A 79 -2.15 -2.46 -9.16
N ARG A 80 -2.87 -1.47 -8.64
CA ARG A 80 -3.10 -0.18 -9.33
C ARG A 80 -1.79 0.54 -9.62
N GLU A 81 -0.90 0.62 -8.65
CA GLU A 81 0.42 1.23 -8.83
C GLU A 81 1.25 0.50 -9.88
N ARG A 82 1.30 -0.84 -9.83
CA ARG A 82 2.02 -1.66 -10.81
C ARG A 82 1.41 -1.54 -12.20
N ALA A 83 0.09 -1.50 -12.30
CA ALA A 83 -0.61 -1.32 -13.57
C ALA A 83 -0.31 0.03 -14.24
N LEU A 84 -0.15 1.10 -13.45
CA LEU A 84 0.26 2.40 -13.99
C LEU A 84 1.71 2.38 -14.52
N LEU A 85 2.61 1.62 -13.88
CA LEU A 85 3.99 1.44 -14.34
C LEU A 85 4.09 0.59 -15.62
N ALA A 86 3.06 -0.20 -15.97
CA ALA A 86 3.06 -1.04 -17.16
C ALA A 86 3.25 -0.24 -18.47
N TRP A 87 2.83 1.01 -18.50
CA TRP A 87 3.02 1.89 -19.65
C TRP A 87 4.50 2.26 -19.87
N ASP A 88 5.27 2.44 -18.80
CA ASP A 88 6.69 2.72 -18.87
C ASP A 88 7.48 1.49 -19.34
N ALA A 89 6.98 0.30 -19.08
CA ALA A 89 7.56 -0.97 -19.51
C ALA A 89 7.45 -1.24 -21.01
N LEU A 90 6.63 -0.49 -21.72
CA LEU A 90 6.59 -0.55 -23.21
C LEU A 90 7.83 0.08 -23.85
N SER A 91 8.61 0.84 -23.09
CA SER A 91 9.82 1.47 -23.57
C SER A 91 11.02 0.51 -23.45
N VAL A 92 11.63 0.18 -24.56
CA VAL A 92 12.87 -0.62 -24.64
C VAL A 92 14.14 0.18 -24.33
N ALA A 93 14.01 1.49 -24.06
CA ALA A 93 15.14 2.37 -23.74
C ALA A 93 15.61 2.26 -22.27
N GLY A 94 15.00 1.40 -21.46
CA GLY A 94 15.37 1.14 -20.07
C GLY A 94 15.11 2.31 -19.11
N PRO A 95 13.93 2.96 -19.15
CA PRO A 95 13.60 3.97 -18.15
C PRO A 95 13.54 3.33 -16.77
N ARG A 96 13.81 4.11 -15.72
CA ARG A 96 13.79 3.64 -14.32
C ARG A 96 12.49 2.92 -13.96
N GLU A 97 11.37 3.45 -14.37
CA GLU A 97 10.04 2.91 -14.07
C GLU A 97 9.79 1.56 -14.75
N ALA A 98 10.40 1.29 -15.92
CA ALA A 98 10.35 -0.03 -16.56
C ALA A 98 11.04 -1.09 -15.71
N TYR A 99 12.24 -0.82 -15.18
CA TYR A 99 12.93 -1.74 -14.25
C TYR A 99 12.11 -2.00 -12.99
N ARG A 100 11.49 -0.94 -12.44
CA ARG A 100 10.61 -1.03 -11.27
C ARG A 100 9.39 -1.91 -11.56
N TYR A 101 8.75 -1.72 -12.72
CA TYR A 101 7.64 -2.55 -13.17
C TYR A 101 8.04 -4.02 -13.30
N HIS A 102 9.11 -4.30 -14.04
CA HIS A 102 9.55 -5.67 -14.28
C HIS A 102 9.98 -6.38 -12.99
N ALA A 103 10.71 -5.71 -12.10
CA ALA A 103 11.09 -6.27 -10.81
C ALA A 103 9.85 -6.61 -9.95
N ARG A 104 8.84 -5.73 -9.89
CA ARG A 104 7.59 -5.98 -9.14
C ARG A 104 6.68 -7.00 -9.81
N THR A 105 6.81 -7.21 -11.12
CA THR A 105 6.03 -8.21 -11.86
C THR A 105 6.65 -9.60 -11.79
N ALA A 106 7.95 -9.69 -11.52
CA ALA A 106 8.66 -10.97 -11.39
C ALA A 106 8.07 -11.86 -10.27
N ASP A 107 7.67 -11.25 -9.16
CA ASP A 107 7.04 -11.97 -8.04
C ASP A 107 6.19 -11.02 -7.18
N GLY A 108 5.00 -11.47 -6.76
CA GLY A 108 4.12 -10.70 -5.87
C GLY A 108 4.69 -10.44 -4.48
N ALA A 109 5.71 -11.19 -4.05
CA ALA A 109 6.44 -10.95 -2.82
C ALA A 109 7.37 -9.72 -2.89
N VAL A 110 7.58 -9.11 -4.06
CA VAL A 110 8.29 -7.84 -4.21
C VAL A 110 7.36 -6.67 -3.86
N MET A 111 7.61 -6.03 -2.73
CA MET A 111 6.85 -4.86 -2.29
C MET A 111 7.26 -3.60 -3.05
N ASP A 112 8.58 -3.40 -3.19
CA ASP A 112 9.16 -2.23 -3.86
C ASP A 112 10.48 -2.57 -4.53
N ALA A 113 10.83 -1.82 -5.57
CA ALA A 113 12.07 -1.96 -6.29
C ALA A 113 12.62 -0.57 -6.67
N GLU A 114 13.89 -0.32 -6.41
CA GLU A 114 14.54 0.95 -6.78
C GLU A 114 15.77 0.69 -7.64
N PRO A 115 15.70 1.00 -8.94
CA PRO A 115 16.85 0.92 -9.84
C PRO A 115 17.73 2.16 -9.70
N THR A 116 19.05 1.94 -9.67
CA THR A 116 20.07 2.98 -9.64
C THR A 116 21.17 2.64 -10.66
N SER A 117 21.79 3.64 -11.25
CA SER A 117 22.93 3.44 -12.15
C SER A 117 24.19 4.05 -11.50
N PRO A 118 25.03 3.23 -10.85
CA PRO A 118 26.27 3.69 -10.21
C PRO A 118 27.36 4.05 -11.22
N SER A 119 27.32 3.46 -12.40
CA SER A 119 28.22 3.75 -13.52
C SER A 119 27.54 3.45 -14.85
N PRO A 120 28.02 4.01 -15.97
CA PRO A 120 27.44 3.76 -17.29
C PRO A 120 27.36 2.26 -17.62
N GLY A 121 26.19 1.80 -18.08
CA GLY A 121 25.94 0.39 -18.41
C GLY A 121 25.73 -0.54 -17.21
N VAL A 122 25.79 -0.05 -15.99
CA VAL A 122 25.51 -0.85 -14.79
C VAL A 122 24.21 -0.36 -14.15
N VAL A 123 23.29 -1.29 -13.89
CA VAL A 123 22.01 -1.03 -13.20
C VAL A 123 21.91 -1.91 -11.97
N ASP A 124 21.92 -1.29 -10.80
CA ASP A 124 21.65 -1.95 -9.53
C ASP A 124 20.16 -1.80 -9.20
N VAL A 125 19.43 -2.91 -9.07
CA VAL A 125 18.02 -2.93 -8.70
C VAL A 125 17.90 -3.44 -7.26
N TYR A 126 17.53 -2.53 -6.35
CA TYR A 126 17.34 -2.86 -4.94
C TYR A 126 15.91 -3.33 -4.70
N ILE A 127 15.76 -4.49 -4.05
CA ILE A 127 14.47 -5.16 -3.83
C ILE A 127 14.10 -5.12 -2.35
N LEU A 128 12.86 -4.74 -2.07
CA LEU A 128 12.23 -4.82 -0.75
C LEU A 128 11.13 -5.87 -0.79
N ALA A 129 11.13 -6.81 0.14
CA ALA A 129 10.10 -7.85 0.22
C ALA A 129 8.81 -7.36 0.90
N ALA A 130 7.67 -7.93 0.51
CA ALA A 130 6.37 -7.63 1.11
C ALA A 130 6.21 -8.25 2.51
N THR A 131 6.91 -9.35 2.79
CA THR A 131 6.80 -10.11 4.04
C THR A 131 7.91 -9.79 5.03
N GLY A 132 7.70 -10.14 6.29
CA GLY A 132 8.68 -9.95 7.36
C GLY A 132 9.06 -8.48 7.57
N ASP A 133 10.34 -8.23 7.78
CA ASP A 133 10.93 -6.90 7.93
C ASP A 133 11.17 -6.17 6.61
N GLY A 134 10.98 -6.85 5.48
CA GLY A 134 11.26 -6.35 4.13
C GLY A 134 12.53 -6.90 3.52
N THR A 135 13.31 -7.69 4.25
CA THR A 135 14.50 -8.34 3.71
C THR A 135 14.10 -9.46 2.75
N PRO A 136 14.49 -9.39 1.45
CA PRO A 136 14.15 -10.43 0.48
C PRO A 136 14.98 -11.70 0.73
N SER A 137 14.37 -12.87 0.47
CA SER A 137 15.11 -14.13 0.48
C SER A 137 16.04 -14.24 -0.73
N ALA A 138 17.05 -15.10 -0.66
CA ALA A 138 17.95 -15.38 -1.78
C ALA A 138 17.18 -15.93 -3.01
N GLU A 139 16.14 -16.73 -2.77
CA GLU A 139 15.28 -17.28 -3.82
C GLU A 139 14.51 -16.18 -4.55
N LEU A 140 13.96 -15.21 -3.80
CA LEU A 140 13.26 -14.07 -4.38
C LEU A 140 14.22 -13.22 -5.24
N LEU A 141 15.43 -12.95 -4.74
CA LEU A 141 16.43 -12.20 -5.50
C LEU A 141 16.83 -12.92 -6.79
N THR A 142 17.03 -14.23 -6.74
CA THR A 142 17.33 -15.04 -7.93
C THR A 142 16.19 -14.98 -8.94
N LYS A 143 14.94 -15.17 -8.50
CA LYS A 143 13.78 -15.11 -9.37
C LYS A 143 13.62 -13.75 -10.06
N VAL A 144 13.85 -12.66 -9.33
CA VAL A 144 13.83 -11.31 -9.90
C VAL A 144 15.00 -11.11 -10.88
N ALA A 145 16.20 -11.64 -10.56
CA ALA A 145 17.35 -11.54 -11.45
C ALA A 145 17.11 -12.29 -12.76
N ASP A 146 16.63 -13.53 -12.70
CA ASP A 146 16.30 -14.33 -13.87
C ASP A 146 15.23 -13.64 -14.74
N TYR A 147 14.24 -13.02 -14.10
CA TYR A 147 13.21 -12.28 -14.82
C TYR A 147 13.75 -11.02 -15.52
N LEU A 148 14.68 -10.30 -14.88
CA LEU A 148 15.27 -9.08 -15.43
C LEU A 148 16.40 -9.33 -16.43
N THR A 149 16.93 -10.55 -16.53
CA THR A 149 17.96 -10.90 -17.53
C THR A 149 17.40 -11.34 -18.88
N ASP A 150 16.08 -11.39 -19.03
CA ASP A 150 15.42 -11.69 -20.30
C ASP A 150 15.65 -10.54 -21.30
N GLU A 151 16.16 -10.87 -22.49
CA GLU A 151 16.57 -9.93 -23.54
C GLU A 151 15.41 -9.03 -24.03
N ASP A 152 14.16 -9.46 -23.86
CA ASP A 152 12.97 -8.69 -24.26
C ASP A 152 12.57 -7.62 -23.22
N ARG A 153 13.21 -7.57 -22.04
CA ARG A 153 12.79 -6.72 -20.91
C ARG A 153 13.76 -5.62 -20.55
N VAL A 154 15.02 -5.78 -20.90
CA VAL A 154 16.07 -4.80 -20.56
C VAL A 154 16.90 -4.44 -21.79
N PRO A 155 17.48 -3.23 -21.85
CA PRO A 155 18.41 -2.86 -22.91
C PRO A 155 19.60 -3.81 -22.97
N LEU A 156 19.99 -4.22 -24.16
CA LEU A 156 21.09 -5.15 -24.40
C LEU A 156 22.44 -4.70 -23.79
N THR A 157 22.60 -3.38 -23.57
CA THR A 157 23.83 -2.78 -23.03
C THR A 157 23.88 -2.72 -21.51
N ASP A 158 22.78 -3.04 -20.83
CA ASP A 158 22.66 -2.86 -19.39
C ASP A 158 23.07 -4.13 -18.64
N ASN A 159 24.05 -3.98 -17.75
CA ASN A 159 24.46 -5.02 -16.83
C ASN A 159 23.68 -4.89 -15.53
N VAL A 160 22.63 -5.72 -15.37
CA VAL A 160 21.67 -5.63 -14.27
C VAL A 160 22.12 -6.49 -13.08
N HIS A 161 22.19 -5.88 -11.90
CA HIS A 161 22.48 -6.55 -10.64
C HIS A 161 21.31 -6.38 -9.68
N VAL A 162 20.71 -7.48 -9.25
CA VAL A 162 19.63 -7.47 -8.26
C VAL A 162 20.23 -7.62 -6.86
N LYS A 163 19.87 -6.67 -5.97
CA LYS A 163 20.40 -6.56 -4.61
C LYS A 163 19.28 -6.43 -3.59
N ALA A 164 19.50 -6.89 -2.36
CA ALA A 164 18.58 -6.62 -1.26
C ALA A 164 18.65 -5.15 -0.85
N ALA A 165 17.51 -4.52 -0.62
CA ALA A 165 17.44 -3.23 0.05
C ALA A 165 17.88 -3.39 1.52
N GLN A 166 18.61 -2.41 2.05
CA GLN A 166 18.96 -2.38 3.46
C GLN A 166 17.78 -1.88 4.28
N VAL A 167 17.29 -2.70 5.19
CA VAL A 167 16.24 -2.32 6.12
C VAL A 167 16.82 -1.54 7.30
N LEU A 168 16.26 -0.36 7.58
CA LEU A 168 16.56 0.48 8.73
C LEU A 168 15.46 0.33 9.77
N PRO A 169 15.59 -0.54 10.77
CA PRO A 169 14.59 -0.71 11.80
C PRO A 169 14.56 0.51 12.73
N TYR A 170 13.36 0.97 13.08
CA TYR A 170 13.18 2.01 14.09
C TYR A 170 12.07 1.65 15.08
N THR A 171 12.08 2.34 16.21
CA THR A 171 11.06 2.22 17.25
C THR A 171 10.44 3.57 17.54
N LEU A 172 9.14 3.58 17.91
CA LEU A 172 8.42 4.78 18.29
C LEU A 172 8.00 4.70 19.75
N ALA A 173 8.40 5.68 20.56
CA ALA A 173 7.90 5.90 21.91
C ALA A 173 7.01 7.15 21.90
N ILE A 174 5.71 6.95 22.03
CA ILE A 174 4.67 7.96 21.84
C ILE A 174 3.97 8.23 23.17
N ARG A 175 3.80 9.50 23.53
CA ARG A 175 2.98 9.94 24.65
C ARG A 175 1.83 10.78 24.14
N LEU A 176 0.59 10.34 24.40
CA LEU A 176 -0.63 11.04 24.03
C LEU A 176 -1.22 11.71 25.26
N PHE A 177 -1.33 13.02 25.23
CA PHE A 177 -1.98 13.81 26.26
C PHE A 177 -3.46 13.96 25.93
N ILE A 178 -4.31 13.37 26.77
CA ILE A 178 -5.76 13.27 26.58
C ILE A 178 -6.47 13.99 27.73
N PRO A 179 -7.46 14.88 27.47
CA PRO A 179 -8.25 15.52 28.51
C PRO A 179 -8.98 14.50 29.39
N ALA A 180 -9.04 14.75 30.69
CA ALA A 180 -9.79 13.90 31.64
C ALA A 180 -11.31 13.92 31.36
N ALA A 181 -11.83 15.02 30.79
CA ALA A 181 -13.23 15.16 30.42
C ALA A 181 -13.39 14.94 28.90
N GLY A 182 -14.29 14.05 28.49
CA GLY A 182 -14.57 13.79 27.08
C GLY A 182 -14.77 12.30 26.75
N PRO A 183 -14.55 11.90 25.48
CA PRO A 183 -14.61 10.52 25.05
C PRO A 183 -13.60 9.63 25.79
N SER A 184 -13.84 8.34 25.80
CA SER A 184 -12.93 7.36 26.42
C SER A 184 -11.50 7.49 25.86
N ALA A 185 -10.50 7.57 26.74
CA ALA A 185 -9.10 7.61 26.36
C ALA A 185 -8.71 6.41 25.48
N ALA A 186 -9.29 5.23 25.73
CA ALA A 186 -9.09 4.05 24.91
C ALA A 186 -9.56 4.21 23.46
N THR A 187 -10.71 4.85 23.24
CA THR A 187 -11.23 5.14 21.88
C THR A 187 -10.35 6.14 21.14
N ILE A 188 -9.89 7.19 21.82
CA ILE A 188 -8.99 8.19 21.23
C ILE A 188 -7.65 7.55 20.86
N THR A 189 -7.11 6.71 21.73
CA THR A 189 -5.84 6.00 21.47
C THR A 189 -5.96 5.04 20.31
N ALA A 190 -7.06 4.26 20.22
CA ALA A 190 -7.29 3.35 19.10
C ALA A 190 -7.40 4.10 17.76
N GLU A 191 -8.04 5.27 17.74
CA GLU A 191 -8.11 6.10 16.55
C GLU A 191 -6.74 6.69 16.17
N ALA A 192 -5.94 7.14 17.14
CA ALA A 192 -4.58 7.63 16.90
C ALA A 192 -3.68 6.50 16.37
N GLU A 193 -3.79 5.30 16.92
CA GLU A 193 -3.06 4.10 16.46
C GLU A 193 -3.45 3.72 15.03
N ARG A 194 -4.73 3.69 14.72
CA ARG A 194 -5.23 3.44 13.36
C ARG A 194 -4.61 4.41 12.34
N ARG A 195 -4.64 5.72 12.65
CA ARG A 195 -4.05 6.76 11.80
C ARG A 195 -2.54 6.63 11.67
N LEU A 196 -1.86 6.28 12.76
CA LEU A 196 -0.42 6.01 12.72
C LEU A 196 -0.10 4.90 11.74
N LEU A 197 -0.80 3.76 11.82
CA LEU A 197 -0.60 2.62 10.92
C LEU A 197 -0.91 2.96 9.47
N GLU A 198 -1.93 3.77 9.20
CA GLU A 198 -2.24 4.27 7.86
C GLU A 198 -1.15 5.15 7.25
N VAL A 199 -0.31 5.74 8.08
CA VAL A 199 0.80 6.59 7.65
C VAL A 199 2.11 5.82 7.54
N ILE A 200 2.46 4.97 8.51
CA ILE A 200 3.75 4.26 8.52
C ILE A 200 3.79 3.08 7.54
N ASN A 201 2.69 2.34 7.38
CA ASN A 201 2.66 1.17 6.51
C ASN A 201 2.93 1.50 5.02
N PRO A 202 2.28 2.50 4.41
CA PRO A 202 2.57 2.88 3.03
C PRO A 202 3.97 3.46 2.82
N ARG A 203 4.63 3.93 3.90
CA ARG A 203 5.99 4.49 3.83
C ARG A 203 7.10 3.45 3.98
N ARG A 204 6.76 2.20 4.20
CA ARG A 204 7.71 1.10 4.14
C ARG A 204 8.12 0.86 2.69
N ARG A 205 8.89 1.81 2.13
CA ARG A 205 9.37 1.81 0.76
C ARG A 205 10.81 2.30 0.72
N ILE A 206 11.51 1.97 -0.37
CA ILE A 206 12.90 2.35 -0.55
C ILE A 206 13.01 3.87 -0.75
N GLY A 207 13.90 4.52 0.01
CA GLY A 207 14.17 5.95 -0.10
C GLY A 207 13.08 6.87 0.47
N VAL A 208 12.06 6.33 1.11
CA VAL A 208 10.96 7.15 1.67
C VAL A 208 11.27 7.57 3.10
N GLU A 209 11.29 8.87 3.32
CA GLU A 209 11.57 9.48 4.62
C GLU A 209 10.41 9.34 5.62
N VAL A 210 10.75 9.33 6.91
CA VAL A 210 9.78 9.32 8.02
C VAL A 210 10.04 10.55 8.91
N PRO A 211 9.48 11.72 8.57
CA PRO A 211 9.68 12.94 9.33
C PRO A 211 8.79 12.97 10.57
N ARG A 212 9.25 13.67 11.64
CA ARG A 212 8.52 13.90 12.89
C ARG A 212 7.14 14.51 12.65
N SER A 213 7.07 15.53 11.83
CA SER A 213 5.84 16.27 11.53
C SER A 213 4.70 15.39 11.01
N LEU A 214 5.05 14.37 10.21
CA LEU A 214 4.11 13.40 9.67
C LEU A 214 3.52 12.52 10.78
N LEU A 215 4.37 11.99 11.66
CA LEU A 215 3.95 11.14 12.77
C LEU A 215 3.08 11.92 13.76
N GLU A 216 3.48 13.14 14.12
CA GLU A 216 2.70 14.02 14.98
C GLU A 216 1.35 14.36 14.39
N SER A 217 1.28 14.65 13.07
CA SER A 217 0.03 14.93 12.36
C SER A 217 -0.92 13.73 12.37
N ALA A 218 -0.42 12.52 12.16
CA ALA A 218 -1.21 11.30 12.20
C ALA A 218 -1.78 11.03 13.61
N LEU A 219 -0.94 11.20 14.63
CA LEU A 219 -1.28 10.94 16.02
C LEU A 219 -2.21 12.01 16.65
N HIS A 220 -2.33 13.19 16.02
CA HIS A 220 -3.29 14.22 16.43
C HIS A 220 -4.73 13.85 16.03
N ALA A 221 -5.23 12.75 16.60
CA ALA A 221 -6.62 12.34 16.46
C ALA A 221 -7.56 13.29 17.24
N PRO A 222 -8.86 13.37 16.88
CA PRO A 222 -9.84 14.13 17.65
C PRO A 222 -9.84 13.68 19.13
N GLY A 223 -9.64 14.63 20.04
CA GLY A 223 -9.52 14.37 21.47
C GLY A 223 -8.08 14.28 21.98
N VAL A 224 -7.08 14.23 21.12
CA VAL A 224 -5.67 14.35 21.52
C VAL A 224 -5.31 15.83 21.67
N ARG A 225 -4.85 16.23 22.87
CA ARG A 225 -4.44 17.62 23.17
C ARG A 225 -3.01 17.90 22.72
N LYS A 226 -2.11 16.93 22.92
CA LYS A 226 -0.68 17.04 22.62
C LYS A 226 -0.11 15.66 22.31
N VAL A 227 0.84 15.62 21.40
CA VAL A 227 1.65 14.44 21.07
C VAL A 227 3.11 14.73 21.43
N GLU A 228 3.76 13.80 22.07
CA GLU A 228 5.21 13.82 22.27
C GLU A 228 5.82 12.52 21.71
N LEU A 229 6.84 12.69 20.87
CA LEU A 229 7.69 11.61 20.38
C LEU A 229 9.02 11.68 21.13
N THR A 230 9.28 10.68 21.97
CA THR A 230 10.52 10.61 22.77
C THR A 230 11.66 10.11 21.90
N ASP A 231 12.82 10.77 21.97
CA ASP A 231 14.08 10.39 21.29
C ASP A 231 13.94 10.16 19.78
N TRP A 232 13.02 10.87 19.13
CA TRP A 232 12.80 10.74 17.68
C TRP A 232 13.67 11.74 16.90
N ALA A 233 14.43 11.20 15.94
CA ALA A 233 15.08 11.94 14.87
C ALA A 233 14.49 11.53 13.52
N ASP A 234 14.38 12.48 12.59
CA ASP A 234 13.88 12.20 11.25
C ASP A 234 14.76 11.17 10.55
N ILE A 235 14.11 10.18 9.92
CA ILE A 235 14.81 9.13 9.16
C ILE A 235 14.72 9.47 7.68
N THR A 236 15.88 9.61 7.04
CA THR A 236 16.00 9.88 5.60
C THR A 236 16.79 8.74 4.95
N PRO A 237 16.11 7.66 4.52
CA PRO A 237 16.77 6.52 3.89
C PRO A 237 17.40 6.90 2.54
N ALA A 238 18.55 6.32 2.25
CA ALA A 238 19.15 6.41 0.92
C ALA A 238 18.37 5.55 -0.10
N LYS A 239 18.66 5.69 -1.40
CA LYS A 239 18.01 4.96 -2.50
C LYS A 239 18.18 3.44 -2.49
N HIS A 240 18.93 2.90 -1.56
CA HIS A 240 19.09 1.47 -1.32
C HIS A 240 18.59 1.05 0.06
N GLN A 241 17.95 1.95 0.79
CA GLN A 241 17.51 1.75 2.18
C GLN A 241 16.00 1.95 2.31
N ALA A 242 15.37 1.20 3.21
CA ALA A 242 13.94 1.35 3.54
C ALA A 242 13.76 1.41 5.06
N ALA A 243 13.00 2.38 5.54
CA ALA A 243 12.66 2.49 6.96
C ALA A 243 11.57 1.49 7.34
N TRP A 244 11.73 0.82 8.48
CA TRP A 244 10.75 -0.15 9.00
C TRP A 244 10.48 0.06 10.49
N CYS A 245 9.22 0.28 10.83
CA CYS A 245 8.78 0.36 12.22
C CYS A 245 8.74 -1.03 12.84
N SER A 246 9.77 -1.39 13.60
CA SER A 246 9.86 -2.69 14.24
C SER A 246 8.98 -2.79 15.49
N ARG A 247 8.74 -1.67 16.16
CA ARG A 247 7.93 -1.58 17.37
C ARG A 247 7.46 -0.15 17.61
N TYR A 248 6.23 -0.01 18.14
CA TYR A 248 5.76 1.26 18.71
C TYR A 248 5.11 1.02 20.07
N THR A 249 5.14 2.03 20.92
CA THR A 249 4.47 2.06 22.22
C THR A 249 3.72 3.36 22.36
N ILE A 250 2.48 3.31 22.86
CA ILE A 250 1.64 4.48 23.10
C ILE A 250 1.31 4.55 24.59
N GLU A 251 1.83 5.56 25.26
CA GLU A 251 1.52 5.90 26.65
C GLU A 251 0.43 6.96 26.69
N GLN A 252 -0.61 6.72 27.49
CA GLN A 252 -1.69 7.69 27.72
C GLN A 252 -1.37 8.54 28.94
N VAL A 253 -1.40 9.86 28.80
CA VAL A 253 -1.26 10.84 29.87
C VAL A 253 -2.57 11.59 29.99
N ILE A 254 -3.36 11.30 31.02
CA ILE A 254 -4.66 11.93 31.28
C ILE A 254 -4.42 13.20 32.09
N GLN A 255 -4.88 14.36 31.57
CA GLN A 255 -4.71 15.71 32.19
C GLN A 255 -6.00 16.51 32.14
#